data_65ed65ae581f0d8eb4affc74c668df5c
#
_entry.id   65ed65ae581f0d8eb4affc74c668df5c
#
_cell.length_a   1.000
_cell.length_b   1.000
_cell.length_c   1.000
_cell.angle_alpha   90.00
_cell.angle_beta   90.00
_cell.angle_gamma   90.00
#
_symmetry.space_group_name_H-M   'P 1'
#
loop_
_entity.id
_entity.type
_entity.pdbx_description
1 polymer ?
#
loop_
_entity_poly.entity_id
_entity_poly.type
_entity_poly.pdbx_seq_one_letter_code
_entity_poly.pdbx_strand_id
1 'polypeptide(L)'
;PKAFVELHIEQGPVLEAEGITIGAVDSVQGISWSELSITGVSNHAGTTPMHMRKDPLFCAAEITRFVRQLSEDIGNNQVGTVGKIDISPNLVNVVAANVEMTVDLRNTDEMLLRQAEGQLEEFCNELENQEDVKIKKKQLARFEPVVFDLDLVQKVKEVADSLKLSSKQMPSGAGHDA
;
A
#
# COMPACT_ATOMS: atom_id res chain seq x y z
N PRO A 1 28.66 -18.03 0.07
CA PRO A 1 29.04 -16.66 -0.28
C PRO A 1 29.04 -15.78 0.98
N LYS A 2 29.87 -14.72 1.01
CA LYS A 2 29.88 -13.76 2.13
C LYS A 2 28.89 -12.63 1.93
N ALA A 3 28.52 -12.36 0.68
CA ALA A 3 27.58 -11.31 0.29
C ALA A 3 26.95 -11.65 -1.05
N PHE A 4 25.80 -11.06 -1.31
CA PHE A 4 25.13 -11.05 -2.60
C PHE A 4 24.85 -9.58 -2.95
N VAL A 5 25.07 -9.21 -4.21
CA VAL A 5 24.80 -7.85 -4.71
C VAL A 5 24.09 -8.00 -6.06
N GLU A 6 22.98 -7.31 -6.18
CA GLU A 6 22.18 -7.28 -7.40
C GLU A 6 22.14 -5.86 -7.96
N LEU A 7 22.38 -5.69 -9.26
CA LEU A 7 22.12 -4.45 -9.96
C LEU A 7 20.71 -4.50 -10.55
N HIS A 8 19.85 -3.62 -10.10
CA HIS A 8 18.45 -3.56 -10.49
C HIS A 8 18.05 -2.16 -10.92
N ILE A 9 17.07 -2.03 -11.81
CA ILE A 9 16.44 -0.74 -12.11
C ILE A 9 15.62 -0.28 -10.90
N GLU A 10 15.50 1.03 -10.67
CA GLU A 10 14.74 1.58 -9.55
C GLU A 10 13.27 1.10 -9.51
N GLN A 11 12.64 0.92 -10.66
CA GLN A 11 11.20 0.74 -10.82
C GLN A 11 10.38 1.87 -10.18
N GLY A 12 10.97 3.07 -10.12
CA GLY A 12 10.41 4.26 -9.51
C GLY A 12 10.98 5.52 -10.18
N PRO A 13 10.46 6.71 -9.84
CA PRO A 13 10.80 7.96 -10.52
C PRO A 13 11.87 8.79 -9.79
N VAL A 14 12.35 8.36 -8.61
CA VAL A 14 13.10 9.26 -7.71
C VAL A 14 14.48 9.59 -8.25
N LEU A 15 15.24 8.58 -8.68
CA LEU A 15 16.60 8.78 -9.21
C LEU A 15 16.58 9.61 -10.48
N GLU A 16 15.62 9.35 -11.38
CA GLU A 16 15.45 10.13 -12.61
C GLU A 16 15.08 11.59 -12.31
N ALA A 17 14.11 11.81 -11.41
CA ALA A 17 13.67 13.15 -11.03
C ALA A 17 14.78 13.99 -10.37
N GLU A 18 15.67 13.34 -9.63
CA GLU A 18 16.81 14.00 -8.96
C GLU A 18 18.09 14.04 -9.82
N GLY A 19 18.11 13.38 -10.98
CA GLY A 19 19.29 13.31 -11.85
C GLY A 19 20.43 12.48 -11.24
N ILE A 20 20.10 11.47 -10.43
CA ILE A 20 21.05 10.60 -9.74
C ILE A 20 21.19 9.28 -10.50
N THR A 21 22.44 8.82 -10.67
CA THR A 21 22.74 7.63 -11.47
C THR A 21 22.56 6.32 -10.69
N ILE A 22 22.96 6.31 -9.41
CA ILE A 22 23.04 5.09 -8.58
C ILE A 22 22.26 5.28 -7.28
N GLY A 23 21.32 4.38 -7.01
CA GLY A 23 20.72 4.20 -5.70
C GLY A 23 21.51 3.16 -4.90
N ALA A 24 22.17 3.57 -3.81
CA ALA A 24 22.73 2.62 -2.85
C ALA A 24 21.61 2.19 -1.90
N VAL A 25 21.05 1.01 -2.14
CA VAL A 25 19.88 0.53 -1.41
C VAL A 25 20.27 0.08 -0.01
N ASP A 26 19.64 0.67 1.01
CA ASP A 26 19.91 0.41 2.44
C ASP A 26 18.89 -0.48 3.11
N SER A 27 17.76 -0.65 2.48
CA SER A 27 16.64 -1.42 3.03
C SER A 27 15.63 -1.78 1.95
N VAL A 28 14.80 -2.80 2.20
CA VAL A 28 13.61 -3.07 1.42
C VAL A 28 12.38 -2.87 2.30
N GLN A 29 11.34 -2.26 1.73
CA GLN A 29 10.08 -2.02 2.43
C GLN A 29 9.41 -3.33 2.83
N GLY A 30 8.82 -3.36 4.03
CA GLY A 30 7.82 -4.34 4.41
C GLY A 30 6.56 -4.14 3.57
N ILE A 31 5.84 -5.22 3.35
CA ILE A 31 4.64 -5.27 2.51
C ILE A 31 3.49 -5.89 3.30
N SER A 32 2.33 -5.26 3.25
CA SER A 32 1.08 -5.80 3.75
C SER A 32 0.01 -5.68 2.67
N TRP A 33 -0.31 -6.78 2.02
CA TRP A 33 -1.37 -6.87 1.02
C TRP A 33 -2.59 -7.53 1.61
N SER A 34 -3.73 -6.87 1.50
CA SER A 34 -5.02 -7.41 1.91
C SER A 34 -6.08 -7.24 0.83
N GLU A 35 -7.01 -8.18 0.82
CA GLU A 35 -8.25 -8.11 0.06
C GLU A 35 -9.40 -7.84 1.04
N LEU A 36 -10.25 -6.88 0.71
CA LEU A 36 -11.44 -6.54 1.47
C LEU A 36 -12.66 -6.91 0.64
N SER A 37 -13.52 -7.75 1.21
CA SER A 37 -14.83 -8.10 0.65
C SER A 37 -15.89 -7.34 1.43
N ILE A 38 -16.56 -6.39 0.78
CA ILE A 38 -17.58 -5.55 1.38
C ILE A 38 -18.94 -5.98 0.85
N THR A 39 -19.84 -6.41 1.73
CA THR A 39 -21.18 -6.87 1.38
C THR A 39 -22.24 -5.95 1.96
N GLY A 40 -23.11 -5.44 1.12
CA GLY A 40 -24.26 -4.62 1.48
C GLY A 40 -25.56 -5.18 0.88
N VAL A 41 -26.46 -4.29 0.48
CA VAL A 41 -27.77 -4.67 -0.07
C VAL A 41 -28.02 -3.94 -1.38
N SER A 42 -28.21 -4.72 -2.45
CA SER A 42 -28.56 -4.16 -3.76
C SER A 42 -29.98 -3.59 -3.76
N ASN A 43 -30.12 -2.37 -4.23
CA ASN A 43 -31.35 -1.63 -4.26
C ASN A 43 -31.46 -0.74 -5.51
N HIS A 44 -32.67 -0.37 -5.89
CA HIS A 44 -32.87 0.59 -6.98
C HIS A 44 -32.40 2.01 -6.54
N ALA A 45 -31.52 2.61 -7.32
CA ALA A 45 -30.88 3.88 -6.96
C ALA A 45 -31.86 5.06 -6.83
N GLY A 46 -32.95 5.08 -7.61
CA GLY A 46 -33.93 6.17 -7.61
C GLY A 46 -35.03 6.05 -6.55
N THR A 47 -35.34 4.84 -6.09
CA THR A 47 -36.48 4.60 -5.17
C THR A 47 -36.07 4.26 -3.74
N THR A 48 -34.79 4.01 -3.47
CA THR A 48 -34.29 3.67 -2.15
C THR A 48 -33.75 4.94 -1.46
N PRO A 49 -34.43 5.45 -0.39
CA PRO A 49 -33.94 6.59 0.37
C PRO A 49 -32.54 6.37 0.95
N MET A 50 -31.73 7.44 1.09
CA MET A 50 -30.34 7.34 1.54
C MET A 50 -30.19 6.60 2.87
N HIS A 51 -31.04 6.90 3.87
CA HIS A 51 -30.98 6.29 5.20
C HIS A 51 -31.36 4.80 5.27
N MET A 52 -31.81 4.22 4.15
CA MET A 52 -32.15 2.79 4.04
C MET A 52 -31.09 2.00 3.23
N ARG A 53 -30.06 2.68 2.74
CA ARG A 53 -29.02 2.03 1.92
C ARG A 53 -27.96 1.38 2.80
N LYS A 54 -27.50 0.21 2.36
CA LYS A 54 -26.30 -0.47 2.84
C LYS A 54 -25.37 -0.57 1.64
N ASP A 55 -24.62 0.49 1.39
CA ASP A 55 -23.88 0.70 0.13
C ASP A 55 -22.39 0.35 0.28
N PRO A 56 -21.96 -0.83 -0.20
CA PRO A 56 -20.58 -1.26 -0.12
C PRO A 56 -19.63 -0.42 -1.01
N LEU A 57 -20.14 0.21 -2.07
CA LEU A 57 -19.33 1.07 -2.92
C LEU A 57 -18.98 2.39 -2.22
N PHE A 58 -19.91 2.94 -1.46
CA PHE A 58 -19.60 4.10 -0.59
C PHE A 58 -18.50 3.75 0.42
N CYS A 59 -18.62 2.59 1.09
CA CYS A 59 -17.58 2.13 2.02
C CYS A 59 -16.21 1.94 1.33
N ALA A 60 -16.18 1.37 0.13
CA ALA A 60 -14.95 1.21 -0.64
C ALA A 60 -14.31 2.57 -1.00
N ALA A 61 -15.13 3.58 -1.32
CA ALA A 61 -14.66 4.93 -1.59
C ALA A 61 -14.05 5.58 -0.34
N GLU A 62 -14.72 5.44 0.83
CA GLU A 62 -14.20 5.93 2.10
C GLU A 62 -12.90 5.22 2.51
N ILE A 63 -12.79 3.91 2.33
CA ILE A 63 -11.55 3.16 2.57
C ILE A 63 -10.44 3.66 1.64
N THR A 64 -10.73 3.90 0.36
CA THR A 64 -9.75 4.43 -0.60
C THR A 64 -9.23 5.80 -0.18
N ARG A 65 -10.12 6.69 0.25
CA ARG A 65 -9.76 8.01 0.79
C ARG A 65 -8.94 7.88 2.07
N PHE A 66 -9.35 6.98 2.97
CA PHE A 66 -8.67 6.73 4.24
C PHE A 66 -7.25 6.21 4.04
N VAL A 67 -7.04 5.22 3.16
CA VAL A 67 -5.70 4.66 2.86
C VAL A 67 -4.73 5.74 2.39
N ARG A 68 -5.19 6.68 1.57
CA ARG A 68 -4.37 7.82 1.15
C ARG A 68 -4.04 8.74 2.33
N GLN A 69 -5.06 9.16 3.09
CA GLN A 69 -4.87 10.04 4.24
C GLN A 69 -3.97 9.41 5.31
N LEU A 70 -4.19 8.14 5.64
CA LEU A 70 -3.36 7.35 6.55
C LEU A 70 -1.87 7.38 6.16
N SER A 71 -1.60 7.24 4.86
CA SER A 71 -0.22 7.26 4.36
C SER A 71 0.43 8.64 4.50
N GLU A 72 -0.34 9.70 4.26
CA GLU A 72 0.11 11.08 4.44
C GLU A 72 0.33 11.41 5.93
N ASP A 73 -0.56 10.97 6.82
CA ASP A 73 -0.51 11.24 8.27
C ASP A 73 0.64 10.49 8.96
N ILE A 74 0.89 9.24 8.61
CA ILE A 74 2.02 8.48 9.15
C ILE A 74 3.34 9.05 8.60
N GLY A 75 3.39 9.45 7.33
CA GLY A 75 4.62 9.91 6.70
C GLY A 75 5.75 8.87 6.73
N ASN A 76 7.00 9.29 6.92
CA ASN A 76 8.14 8.39 7.12
C ASN A 76 8.19 7.18 6.15
N ASN A 77 8.10 7.45 4.84
CA ASN A 77 8.08 6.47 3.77
C ASN A 77 6.84 5.54 3.75
N GLN A 78 5.77 5.87 4.50
CA GLN A 78 4.53 5.13 4.38
C GLN A 78 3.92 5.35 2.99
N VAL A 79 3.63 4.26 2.29
CA VAL A 79 2.82 4.28 1.08
C VAL A 79 1.61 3.37 1.24
N GLY A 80 0.49 3.78 0.64
CA GLY A 80 -0.76 3.03 0.64
C GLY A 80 -1.45 3.15 -0.70
N THR A 81 -1.89 2.02 -1.24
CA THR A 81 -2.51 1.95 -2.56
C THR A 81 -3.74 1.04 -2.54
N VAL A 82 -4.83 1.52 -3.13
CA VAL A 82 -5.95 0.67 -3.54
C VAL A 82 -5.76 0.39 -5.04
N GLY A 83 -5.31 -0.82 -5.36
CA GLY A 83 -4.89 -1.19 -6.71
C GLY A 83 -5.99 -1.86 -7.55
N LYS A 84 -7.03 -2.39 -6.90
CA LYS A 84 -8.12 -3.12 -7.55
C LYS A 84 -9.44 -2.83 -6.84
N ILE A 85 -10.51 -2.61 -7.62
CA ILE A 85 -11.90 -2.55 -7.13
C ILE A 85 -12.80 -3.25 -8.15
N ASP A 86 -13.47 -4.30 -7.73
CA ASP A 86 -14.51 -5.00 -8.49
C ASP A 86 -15.88 -4.77 -7.84
N ILE A 87 -16.87 -4.39 -8.62
CA ILE A 87 -18.21 -3.98 -8.15
C ILE A 87 -19.26 -4.92 -8.73
N SER A 88 -20.21 -5.36 -7.91
CA SER A 88 -21.32 -6.21 -8.37
C SER A 88 -22.67 -5.86 -7.69
N PRO A 89 -23.75 -5.69 -8.47
CA PRO A 89 -23.78 -5.45 -9.89
C PRO A 89 -23.20 -4.07 -10.22
N ASN A 90 -22.54 -3.94 -11.35
CA ASN A 90 -21.96 -2.66 -11.82
C ASN A 90 -22.94 -2.02 -12.83
N LEU A 91 -24.03 -1.44 -12.31
CA LEU A 91 -25.12 -0.85 -13.10
C LEU A 91 -25.42 0.58 -12.64
N VAL A 92 -25.74 1.46 -13.60
CA VAL A 92 -25.92 2.90 -13.36
C VAL A 92 -27.06 3.24 -12.37
N ASN A 93 -28.07 2.40 -12.26
CA ASN A 93 -29.27 2.66 -11.48
C ASN A 93 -29.49 1.67 -10.33
N VAL A 94 -28.44 0.98 -9.89
CA VAL A 94 -28.49 -0.03 -8.83
C VAL A 94 -27.40 0.24 -7.82
N VAL A 95 -27.76 0.30 -6.53
CA VAL A 95 -26.80 0.26 -5.42
C VAL A 95 -26.13 -1.10 -5.42
N ALA A 96 -24.80 -1.14 -5.32
CA ALA A 96 -24.05 -2.39 -5.35
C ALA A 96 -24.45 -3.34 -4.22
N ALA A 97 -24.31 -4.65 -4.45
CA ALA A 97 -24.46 -5.67 -3.42
C ALA A 97 -23.11 -6.00 -2.78
N ASN A 98 -22.05 -6.06 -3.60
CA ASN A 98 -20.74 -6.46 -3.17
C ASN A 98 -19.65 -5.60 -3.84
N VAL A 99 -18.57 -5.37 -3.12
CA VAL A 99 -17.32 -4.81 -3.63
C VAL A 99 -16.16 -5.66 -3.13
N GLU A 100 -15.28 -6.05 -4.06
CA GLU A 100 -13.98 -6.65 -3.75
C GLU A 100 -12.89 -5.63 -4.07
N MET A 101 -12.04 -5.31 -3.09
CA MET A 101 -10.96 -4.36 -3.29
C MET A 101 -9.66 -4.84 -2.65
N THR A 102 -8.53 -4.33 -3.13
CA THR A 102 -7.22 -4.64 -2.53
C THR A 102 -6.58 -3.40 -1.93
N VAL A 103 -5.92 -3.59 -0.79
CA VAL A 103 -5.10 -2.57 -0.14
C VAL A 103 -3.67 -3.09 -0.03
N ASP A 104 -2.73 -2.28 -0.50
CA ASP A 104 -1.28 -2.47 -0.39
C ASP A 104 -0.71 -1.38 0.52
N LEU A 105 -0.20 -1.76 1.69
CA LEU A 105 0.49 -0.88 2.63
C LEU A 105 1.97 -1.27 2.68
N ARG A 106 2.87 -0.28 2.62
CA ARG A 106 4.32 -0.52 2.71
C ARG A 106 4.98 0.53 3.58
N ASN A 107 5.97 0.11 4.35
CA ASN A 107 6.85 1.02 5.10
C ASN A 107 8.23 0.38 5.31
N THR A 108 9.25 1.19 5.51
CA THR A 108 10.60 0.74 5.90
C THR A 108 10.73 0.46 7.39
N ASP A 109 9.73 0.87 8.19
CA ASP A 109 9.65 0.65 9.65
C ASP A 109 8.50 -0.31 9.95
N GLU A 110 8.82 -1.41 10.62
CA GLU A 110 7.83 -2.45 10.97
C GLU A 110 6.77 -1.94 11.95
N MET A 111 7.12 -1.06 12.89
CA MET A 111 6.15 -0.53 13.85
C MET A 111 5.13 0.38 13.16
N LEU A 112 5.60 1.23 12.23
CA LEU A 112 4.72 2.10 11.44
C LEU A 112 3.85 1.29 10.49
N LEU A 113 4.38 0.21 9.90
CA LEU A 113 3.58 -0.69 9.06
C LEU A 113 2.47 -1.37 9.87
N ARG A 114 2.78 -1.88 11.06
CA ARG A 114 1.77 -2.45 11.99
C ARG A 114 0.75 -1.41 12.44
N GLN A 115 1.18 -0.18 12.68
CA GLN A 115 0.28 0.93 13.00
C GLN A 115 -0.70 1.17 11.86
N ALA A 116 -0.22 1.22 10.61
CA ALA A 116 -1.07 1.40 9.44
C ALA A 116 -2.09 0.26 9.29
N GLU A 117 -1.67 -1.00 9.51
CA GLU A 117 -2.54 -2.18 9.50
C GLU A 117 -3.65 -2.08 10.55
N GLY A 118 -3.29 -1.67 11.78
CA GLY A 118 -4.24 -1.51 12.88
C GLY A 118 -5.26 -0.40 12.63
N GLN A 119 -4.82 0.76 12.17
CA GLN A 119 -5.71 1.88 11.86
C GLN A 119 -6.66 1.56 10.69
N LEU A 120 -6.20 0.83 9.68
CA LEU A 120 -7.07 0.35 8.61
C LEU A 120 -8.15 -0.61 9.15
N GLU A 121 -7.78 -1.50 10.05
CA GLU A 121 -8.72 -2.45 10.65
C GLU A 121 -9.77 -1.74 11.53
N GLU A 122 -9.35 -0.79 12.36
CA GLU A 122 -10.26 0.04 13.17
C GLU A 122 -11.24 0.80 12.28
N PHE A 123 -10.75 1.46 11.22
CA PHE A 123 -11.58 2.19 10.29
C PHE A 123 -12.60 1.29 9.57
N CYS A 124 -12.19 0.09 9.13
CA CYS A 124 -13.12 -0.88 8.54
C CYS A 124 -14.21 -1.31 9.52
N ASN A 125 -13.87 -1.53 10.80
CA ASN A 125 -14.82 -1.90 11.84
C ASN A 125 -15.82 -0.76 12.13
N GLU A 126 -15.37 0.48 12.12
CA GLU A 126 -16.22 1.67 12.28
C GLU A 126 -17.21 1.78 11.12
N LEU A 127 -16.74 1.66 9.86
CA LEU A 127 -17.60 1.70 8.69
C LEU A 127 -18.62 0.55 8.66
N GLU A 128 -18.22 -0.66 9.06
CA GLU A 128 -19.13 -1.82 9.15
C GLU A 128 -20.32 -1.50 10.05
N ASN A 129 -20.06 -0.83 11.19
CA ASN A 129 -21.11 -0.47 12.14
C ASN A 129 -21.94 0.75 11.68
N GLN A 130 -21.31 1.77 11.08
CA GLN A 130 -21.98 3.00 10.67
C GLN A 130 -22.90 2.78 9.47
N GLU A 131 -22.47 1.99 8.51
CA GLU A 131 -23.15 1.78 7.23
C GLU A 131 -23.96 0.48 7.19
N ASP A 132 -23.95 -0.31 8.27
CA ASP A 132 -24.64 -1.62 8.40
C ASP A 132 -24.31 -2.57 7.21
N VAL A 133 -23.03 -2.60 6.82
CA VAL A 133 -22.46 -3.50 5.82
C VAL A 133 -21.64 -4.59 6.50
N LYS A 134 -21.14 -5.58 5.75
CA LYS A 134 -20.17 -6.58 6.23
C LYS A 134 -18.85 -6.41 5.52
N ILE A 135 -17.76 -6.23 6.27
CA ILE A 135 -16.40 -6.11 5.75
C ILE A 135 -15.57 -7.29 6.22
N LYS A 136 -15.07 -8.10 5.28
CA LYS A 136 -14.15 -9.20 5.56
C LYS A 136 -12.79 -8.88 4.99
N LYS A 137 -11.75 -8.96 5.82
CA LYS A 137 -10.35 -8.80 5.43
C LYS A 137 -9.69 -10.17 5.29
N LYS A 138 -9.00 -10.38 4.17
CA LYS A 138 -8.13 -11.53 3.91
C LYS A 138 -6.74 -11.03 3.61
N GLN A 139 -5.75 -11.49 4.36
CA GLN A 139 -4.34 -11.18 4.08
C GLN A 139 -3.87 -11.98 2.85
N LEU A 140 -3.30 -11.29 1.87
CA LEU A 140 -2.75 -11.89 0.65
C LEU A 140 -1.25 -12.14 0.79
N ALA A 141 -0.52 -11.16 1.37
CA ALA A 141 0.90 -11.25 1.64
C ALA A 141 1.27 -10.36 2.83
N ARG A 142 2.31 -10.76 3.57
CA ARG A 142 2.89 -9.97 4.66
C ARG A 142 4.38 -10.28 4.78
N PHE A 143 5.21 -9.26 4.56
CA PHE A 143 6.66 -9.33 4.72
C PHE A 143 7.10 -8.19 5.63
N GLU A 144 8.02 -8.46 6.53
CA GLU A 144 8.65 -7.43 7.35
C GLU A 144 9.69 -6.67 6.51
N PRO A 145 9.96 -5.39 6.81
CA PRO A 145 11.03 -4.67 6.16
C PRO A 145 12.39 -5.29 6.54
N VAL A 146 13.33 -5.21 5.63
CA VAL A 146 14.69 -5.72 5.85
C VAL A 146 15.68 -4.57 5.72
N VAL A 147 16.57 -4.41 6.71
CA VAL A 147 17.69 -3.46 6.64
C VAL A 147 18.91 -4.21 6.15
N PHE A 148 19.60 -3.63 5.17
CA PHE A 148 20.79 -4.23 4.57
C PHE A 148 22.05 -3.92 5.37
N ASP A 149 23.11 -4.68 5.10
CA ASP A 149 24.43 -4.49 5.71
C ASP A 149 25.02 -3.12 5.32
N LEU A 150 25.21 -2.25 6.32
CA LEU A 150 25.64 -0.87 6.10
C LEU A 150 27.05 -0.77 5.51
N ASP A 151 27.92 -1.73 5.77
CA ASP A 151 29.29 -1.74 5.19
C ASP A 151 29.21 -2.02 3.69
N LEU A 152 28.30 -2.90 3.26
CA LEU A 152 28.04 -3.15 1.84
C LEU A 152 27.40 -1.95 1.15
N VAL A 153 26.43 -1.30 1.79
CA VAL A 153 25.81 -0.08 1.27
C VAL A 153 26.86 1.03 1.10
N GLN A 154 27.71 1.23 2.10
CA GLN A 154 28.78 2.22 2.03
C GLN A 154 29.79 1.88 0.91
N LYS A 155 30.08 0.59 0.72
CA LYS A 155 30.96 0.14 -0.36
C LYS A 155 30.40 0.46 -1.75
N VAL A 156 29.10 0.31 -1.96
CA VAL A 156 28.44 0.69 -3.22
C VAL A 156 28.62 2.19 -3.48
N LYS A 157 28.44 3.05 -2.46
CA LYS A 157 28.65 4.50 -2.59
C LYS A 157 30.10 4.85 -2.93
N GLU A 158 31.09 4.27 -2.23
CA GLU A 158 32.52 4.49 -2.49
C GLU A 158 32.92 4.11 -3.92
N VAL A 159 32.37 2.99 -4.44
CA VAL A 159 32.64 2.56 -5.81
C VAL A 159 31.99 3.52 -6.81
N ALA A 160 30.73 3.94 -6.59
CA ALA A 160 30.07 4.95 -7.41
C ALA A 160 30.89 6.25 -7.47
N ASP A 161 31.36 6.76 -6.32
CA ASP A 161 32.19 7.96 -6.24
C ASP A 161 33.51 7.81 -7.00
N SER A 162 34.17 6.65 -6.87
CA SER A 162 35.42 6.34 -7.59
C SER A 162 35.24 6.36 -9.12
N LEU A 163 34.04 5.99 -9.58
CA LEU A 163 33.64 6.01 -10.99
C LEU A 163 33.05 7.38 -11.41
N LYS A 164 33.01 8.36 -10.52
CA LYS A 164 32.40 9.70 -10.72
C LYS A 164 30.92 9.64 -11.09
N LEU A 165 30.21 8.66 -10.57
CA LEU A 165 28.76 8.52 -10.70
C LEU A 165 28.08 9.18 -9.50
N SER A 166 27.03 9.95 -9.72
CA SER A 166 26.20 10.47 -8.64
C SER A 166 25.49 9.32 -7.92
N SER A 167 25.48 9.34 -6.59
CA SER A 167 24.83 8.28 -5.80
C SER A 167 24.01 8.85 -4.66
N LYS A 168 22.97 8.10 -4.26
CA LYS A 168 22.07 8.41 -3.14
C LYS A 168 21.75 7.13 -2.38
N GLN A 169 21.79 7.21 -1.05
CA GLN A 169 21.26 6.13 -0.21
C GLN A 169 19.73 6.21 -0.16
N MET A 170 19.06 5.11 -0.36
CA MET A 170 17.59 5.06 -0.42
C MET A 170 17.04 3.65 -0.18
N PRO A 171 15.80 3.52 0.29
CA PRO A 171 15.15 2.23 0.37
C PRO A 171 14.71 1.71 -1.01
N SER A 172 14.56 0.40 -1.15
CA SER A 172 13.84 -0.21 -2.27
C SER A 172 12.37 -0.39 -1.95
N GLY A 173 11.50 0.01 -2.88
CA GLY A 173 10.07 -0.27 -2.84
C GLY A 173 9.68 -1.59 -3.54
N ALA A 174 10.62 -2.25 -4.22
CA ALA A 174 10.40 -3.51 -4.93
C ALA A 174 11.11 -4.67 -4.21
N GLY A 175 10.58 -5.88 -4.34
CA GLY A 175 11.24 -7.09 -3.88
C GLY A 175 12.36 -7.49 -4.83
N HIS A 176 13.46 -7.99 -4.30
CA HIS A 176 14.65 -8.44 -5.03
C HIS A 176 15.13 -9.78 -4.50
N ASP A 177 16.08 -10.41 -5.22
CA ASP A 177 16.72 -11.64 -4.79
C ASP A 177 17.89 -11.39 -3.81
N ALA A 178 18.36 -10.14 -3.70
CA ALA A 178 19.43 -9.71 -2.78
C ALA A 178 18.90 -9.42 -1.37
#